data_6e433c756333094fcda4b9009c625f57
#
_entry.id   6e433c756333094fcda4b9009c625f57
#
_cell.length_a   1.000
_cell.length_b   1.000
_cell.length_c   1.000
_cell.angle_alpha   90.00
_cell.angle_beta   90.00
_cell.angle_gamma   90.00
#
_symmetry.space_group_name_H-M   'P 1'
#
loop_
_entity.id
_entity.type
_entity.pdbx_description
1 polymer ?
#
loop_
_entity_poly.entity_id
_entity_poly.type
_entity_poly.pdbx_seq_one_letter_code
_entity_poly.pdbx_strand_id
1 'polypeptide(L)'
;MRLRLLGDSIAAGVGSTRREDTLGPLLAARLRATGHDVDLRVHAVPGARSADLRAQVRAAVASGVDIAVVVVGANDLTRFVPAHVGAQELHDAVAKLRRAGAGVVVATAPDLSVVAHVPPALRDVVSAVSRDYAQAQLQAVIRAGGVVAHVERVVTPQFAADPALFAADRFHPSAAGYRAIAAALAPAVEAVAAEHRA
;
A
#
# COMPACT_ATOMS: atom_id res chain seq x y z
N MET A 1 3.02 18.02 9.08
CA MET A 1 3.07 17.15 7.89
C MET A 1 1.76 16.39 7.74
N ARG A 2 1.12 16.50 6.60
CA ARG A 2 -0.19 15.88 6.32
C ARG A 2 0.03 14.53 5.62
N LEU A 3 -0.01 13.44 6.39
CA LEU A 3 0.10 12.07 5.90
C LEU A 3 -1.27 11.54 5.50
N ARG A 4 -1.41 11.07 4.26
CA ARG A 4 -2.65 10.51 3.73
C ARG A 4 -2.43 9.06 3.28
N LEU A 5 -3.25 8.14 3.80
CA LEU A 5 -3.28 6.75 3.36
C LEU A 5 -4.43 6.54 2.38
N LEU A 6 -4.10 5.94 1.24
CA LEU A 6 -5.05 5.60 0.17
C LEU A 6 -4.89 4.12 -0.17
N GLY A 7 -5.92 3.54 -0.71
CA GLY A 7 -5.89 2.17 -1.21
C GLY A 7 -7.07 1.33 -0.75
N ASP A 8 -6.78 0.09 -0.44
CA ASP A 8 -7.77 -0.95 -0.14
C ASP A 8 -7.86 -1.30 1.36
N SER A 9 -8.26 -2.52 1.66
CA SER A 9 -8.43 -3.03 3.03
C SER A 9 -7.12 -3.02 3.84
N ILE A 10 -5.97 -3.20 3.21
CA ILE A 10 -4.67 -3.16 3.90
C ILE A 10 -4.36 -1.73 4.36
N ALA A 11 -4.54 -0.74 3.49
CA ALA A 11 -4.37 0.66 3.87
C ALA A 11 -5.42 1.12 4.90
N ALA A 12 -6.63 0.55 4.86
CA ALA A 12 -7.69 0.82 5.83
C ALA A 12 -7.48 0.15 7.20
N GLY A 13 -6.65 -0.90 7.28
CA GLY A 13 -6.32 -1.58 8.53
C GLY A 13 -7.22 -2.78 8.86
N VAL A 14 -7.86 -3.40 7.87
CA VAL A 14 -8.69 -4.59 8.07
C VAL A 14 -7.82 -5.75 8.58
N GLY A 15 -8.32 -6.50 9.55
CA GLY A 15 -7.61 -7.63 10.19
C GLY A 15 -6.96 -7.27 11.53
N SER A 16 -6.69 -5.99 11.81
CA SER A 16 -6.28 -5.56 13.16
C SER A 16 -7.49 -5.20 14.01
N THR A 17 -7.47 -5.61 15.28
CA THR A 17 -8.51 -5.27 16.26
C THR A 17 -8.28 -3.92 16.93
N ARG A 18 -7.08 -3.37 16.83
CA ARG A 18 -6.68 -2.11 17.46
C ARG A 18 -6.25 -1.13 16.39
N ARG A 19 -6.78 0.09 16.45
CA ARG A 19 -6.48 1.14 15.47
C ARG A 19 -4.99 1.49 15.42
N GLU A 20 -4.33 1.54 16.55
CA GLU A 20 -2.91 1.87 16.67
C GLU A 20 -1.98 0.82 16.03
N ASP A 21 -2.44 -0.41 15.86
CA ASP A 21 -1.71 -1.49 15.20
C ASP A 21 -1.95 -1.54 13.67
N THR A 22 -2.64 -0.55 13.10
CA THR A 22 -2.88 -0.47 11.65
C THR A 22 -1.80 0.36 10.96
N LEU A 23 -1.70 0.24 9.64
CA LEU A 23 -0.61 0.82 8.85
C LEU A 23 -0.44 2.32 9.04
N GLY A 24 -1.52 3.10 9.02
CA GLY A 24 -1.46 4.55 9.15
C GLY A 24 -0.85 5.04 10.46
N PRO A 25 -1.40 4.65 11.62
CA PRO A 25 -0.82 4.98 12.92
C PRO A 25 0.62 4.52 13.09
N LEU A 26 0.99 3.31 12.60
CA LEU A 26 2.37 2.81 12.67
C LEU A 26 3.35 3.71 11.90
N LEU A 27 3.01 4.10 10.67
CA LEU A 27 3.83 5.03 9.88
C LEU A 27 3.86 6.43 10.48
N ALA A 28 2.72 6.92 10.99
CA ALA A 28 2.67 8.22 11.66
C ALA A 28 3.55 8.24 12.93
N ALA A 29 3.57 7.16 13.70
CA ALA A 29 4.45 7.04 14.89
C ALA A 29 5.93 7.09 14.49
N ARG A 30 6.31 6.42 13.39
CA ARG A 30 7.66 6.49 12.82
C ARG A 30 8.06 7.91 12.46
N LEU A 31 7.21 8.61 11.71
CA LEU A 31 7.48 10.00 11.32
C LEU A 31 7.55 10.95 12.52
N ARG A 32 6.72 10.74 13.53
CA ARG A 32 6.80 11.51 14.78
C ARG A 32 8.12 11.27 15.53
N ALA A 33 8.61 10.04 15.54
CA ALA A 33 9.91 9.69 16.14
C ALA A 33 11.09 10.39 15.44
N THR A 34 10.95 10.78 14.16
CA THR A 34 11.93 11.58 13.42
C THR A 34 11.65 13.09 13.48
N GLY A 35 10.78 13.54 14.42
CA GLY A 35 10.53 14.95 14.73
C GLY A 35 9.49 15.65 13.87
N HIS A 36 8.63 14.90 13.15
CA HIS A 36 7.51 15.50 12.43
C HIS A 36 6.26 15.63 13.32
N ASP A 37 5.55 16.75 13.24
CA ASP A 37 4.15 16.79 13.65
C ASP A 37 3.27 16.24 12.51
N VAL A 38 2.52 15.16 12.79
CA VAL A 38 1.82 14.38 11.75
C VAL A 38 0.31 14.44 11.93
N ASP A 39 -0.38 15.08 10.96
CA ASP A 39 -1.83 14.98 10.74
C ASP A 39 -2.11 13.78 9.81
N LEU A 40 -2.58 12.67 10.38
CA LEU A 40 -2.91 11.44 9.67
C LEU A 40 -4.39 11.41 9.28
N ARG A 41 -4.66 11.15 7.98
CA ARG A 41 -6.01 10.76 7.51
C ARG A 41 -5.91 9.51 6.62
N VAL A 42 -6.88 8.63 6.79
CA VAL A 42 -7.03 7.41 6.00
C VAL A 42 -8.23 7.59 5.06
N HIS A 43 -7.98 7.59 3.76
CA HIS A 43 -8.98 7.67 2.71
C HIS A 43 -9.23 6.31 2.04
N ALA A 44 -8.49 5.29 2.47
CA ALA A 44 -8.59 3.93 1.96
C ALA A 44 -9.97 3.32 2.23
N VAL A 45 -10.44 2.51 1.30
CA VAL A 45 -11.74 1.85 1.37
C VAL A 45 -11.56 0.34 1.18
N PRO A 46 -12.01 -0.51 2.14
CA PRO A 46 -11.95 -1.96 1.97
C PRO A 46 -12.62 -2.40 0.66
N GLY A 47 -11.97 -3.31 -0.07
CA GLY A 47 -12.48 -3.79 -1.37
C GLY A 47 -12.17 -2.88 -2.56
N ALA A 48 -11.53 -1.72 -2.35
CA ALA A 48 -11.19 -0.79 -3.44
C ALA A 48 -10.18 -1.41 -4.41
N ARG A 49 -10.34 -1.09 -5.69
CA ARG A 49 -9.43 -1.39 -6.79
C ARG A 49 -8.68 -0.13 -7.21
N SER A 50 -7.72 -0.27 -8.11
CA SER A 50 -6.97 0.86 -8.65
C SER A 50 -7.89 1.96 -9.23
N ALA A 51 -9.00 1.61 -9.87
CA ALA A 51 -9.99 2.56 -10.40
C ALA A 51 -10.64 3.44 -9.30
N ASP A 52 -10.78 2.92 -8.08
CA ASP A 52 -11.41 3.63 -6.96
C ASP A 52 -10.49 4.70 -6.35
N LEU A 53 -9.19 4.66 -6.64
CA LEU A 53 -8.23 5.68 -6.21
C LEU A 53 -8.61 7.09 -6.65
N ARG A 54 -9.31 7.25 -7.77
CA ARG A 54 -9.75 8.56 -8.27
C ARG A 54 -10.55 9.36 -7.23
N ALA A 55 -11.46 8.71 -6.51
CA ALA A 55 -12.25 9.35 -5.46
C ALA A 55 -11.40 9.66 -4.21
N GLN A 56 -10.55 8.71 -3.81
CA GLN A 56 -9.67 8.85 -2.65
C GLN A 56 -8.65 9.98 -2.86
N VAL A 57 -8.05 10.09 -4.04
CA VAL A 57 -7.13 11.17 -4.40
C VAL A 57 -7.81 12.53 -4.33
N ARG A 58 -9.06 12.66 -4.83
CA ARG A 58 -9.81 13.92 -4.70
C ARG A 58 -9.98 14.34 -3.23
N ALA A 59 -10.34 13.37 -2.37
CA ALA A 59 -10.53 13.62 -0.94
C ALA A 59 -9.19 13.96 -0.24
N ALA A 60 -8.11 13.26 -0.58
CA ALA A 60 -6.77 13.52 -0.03
C ALA A 60 -6.29 14.93 -0.41
N VAL A 61 -6.40 15.32 -1.68
CA VAL A 61 -6.00 16.65 -2.17
C VAL A 61 -6.85 17.74 -1.52
N ALA A 62 -8.18 17.57 -1.43
CA ALA A 62 -9.07 18.54 -0.80
C ALA A 62 -8.77 18.72 0.70
N SER A 63 -8.30 17.67 1.41
CA SER A 63 -7.91 17.75 2.82
C SER A 63 -6.47 18.23 3.03
N GLY A 64 -5.74 18.51 1.95
CA GLY A 64 -4.31 18.77 1.95
C GLY A 64 -3.49 17.50 2.16
N VAL A 65 -2.42 17.34 1.39
CA VAL A 65 -1.54 16.18 1.41
C VAL A 65 -0.10 16.63 1.21
N ASP A 66 0.78 16.25 2.12
CA ASP A 66 2.23 16.43 1.97
C ASP A 66 2.87 15.11 1.55
N ILE A 67 2.44 14.00 2.18
CA ILE A 67 2.85 12.65 1.81
C ILE A 67 1.62 11.76 1.64
N ALA A 68 1.55 11.07 0.51
CA ALA A 68 0.58 10.04 0.24
C ALA A 68 1.25 8.66 0.25
N VAL A 69 0.69 7.72 1.01
CA VAL A 69 1.04 6.30 0.95
C VAL A 69 -0.12 5.56 0.31
N VAL A 70 0.15 4.83 -0.77
CA VAL A 70 -0.86 4.10 -1.54
C VAL A 70 -0.57 2.60 -1.46
N VAL A 71 -1.56 1.81 -1.04
CA VAL A 71 -1.50 0.34 -1.02
C VAL A 71 -2.72 -0.20 -1.74
N VAL A 72 -2.53 -0.77 -2.94
CA VAL A 72 -3.63 -1.23 -3.79
C VAL A 72 -3.17 -2.30 -4.76
N GLY A 73 -4.09 -3.17 -5.17
CA GLY A 73 -3.86 -4.16 -6.22
C GLY A 73 -4.35 -5.57 -5.86
N ALA A 74 -4.50 -5.91 -4.58
CA ALA A 74 -5.04 -7.21 -4.18
C ALA A 74 -6.44 -7.47 -4.76
N ASN A 75 -7.32 -6.47 -4.72
CA ASN A 75 -8.66 -6.58 -5.27
C ASN A 75 -8.69 -6.54 -6.81
N ASP A 76 -7.74 -5.90 -7.43
CA ASP A 76 -7.58 -5.96 -8.90
C ASP A 76 -7.22 -7.38 -9.32
N LEU A 77 -6.27 -8.02 -8.63
CA LEU A 77 -5.86 -9.41 -8.88
C LEU A 77 -7.03 -10.40 -8.69
N THR A 78 -7.74 -10.31 -7.54
CA THR A 78 -8.85 -11.22 -7.25
C THR A 78 -10.06 -11.02 -8.17
N ARG A 79 -10.17 -9.88 -8.82
CA ARG A 79 -11.24 -9.55 -9.79
C ARG A 79 -10.77 -9.61 -11.24
N PHE A 80 -9.57 -10.16 -11.48
CA PHE A 80 -8.99 -10.34 -12.81
C PHE A 80 -8.92 -9.05 -13.64
N VAL A 81 -8.65 -7.90 -12.99
CA VAL A 81 -8.42 -6.65 -13.70
C VAL A 81 -7.10 -6.78 -14.49
N PRO A 82 -7.08 -6.50 -15.79
CA PRO A 82 -5.85 -6.56 -16.57
C PRO A 82 -4.77 -5.63 -15.99
N ALA A 83 -3.53 -6.10 -15.91
CA ALA A 83 -2.44 -5.38 -15.26
C ALA A 83 -2.21 -3.97 -15.85
N HIS A 84 -2.32 -3.82 -17.17
CA HIS A 84 -2.18 -2.52 -17.83
C HIS A 84 -3.30 -1.54 -17.46
N VAL A 85 -4.53 -2.02 -17.20
CA VAL A 85 -5.67 -1.18 -16.77
C VAL A 85 -5.44 -0.67 -15.35
N GLY A 86 -5.16 -1.56 -14.39
CA GLY A 86 -4.90 -1.15 -13.02
C GLY A 86 -3.64 -0.28 -12.88
N ALA A 87 -2.60 -0.57 -13.67
CA ALA A 87 -1.38 0.24 -13.71
C ALA A 87 -1.65 1.66 -14.25
N GLN A 88 -2.53 1.83 -15.25
CA GLN A 88 -2.90 3.14 -15.78
C GLN A 88 -3.68 3.96 -14.74
N GLU A 89 -4.66 3.35 -14.06
CA GLU A 89 -5.41 4.02 -12.99
C GLU A 89 -4.50 4.44 -11.82
N LEU A 90 -3.53 3.59 -11.47
CA LEU A 90 -2.54 3.92 -10.45
C LEU A 90 -1.61 5.06 -10.90
N HIS A 91 -1.13 5.03 -12.16
CA HIS A 91 -0.35 6.13 -12.74
C HIS A 91 -1.09 7.45 -12.60
N ASP A 92 -2.36 7.52 -13.01
CA ASP A 92 -3.14 8.75 -13.00
C ASP A 92 -3.36 9.26 -11.56
N ALA A 93 -3.57 8.35 -10.60
CA ALA A 93 -3.67 8.66 -9.18
C ALA A 93 -2.37 9.29 -8.65
N VAL A 94 -1.22 8.64 -8.89
CA VAL A 94 0.11 9.11 -8.48
C VAL A 94 0.42 10.46 -9.13
N ALA A 95 0.25 10.59 -10.45
CA ALA A 95 0.50 11.82 -11.18
C ALA A 95 -0.35 12.99 -10.65
N LYS A 96 -1.60 12.74 -10.25
CA LYS A 96 -2.46 13.77 -9.66
C LYS A 96 -2.00 14.19 -8.27
N LEU A 97 -1.57 13.26 -7.43
CA LEU A 97 -0.97 13.56 -6.11
C LEU A 97 0.32 14.35 -6.26
N ARG A 98 1.20 13.94 -7.20
CA ARG A 98 2.45 14.65 -7.50
C ARG A 98 2.21 16.07 -7.98
N ARG A 99 1.23 16.30 -8.87
CA ARG A 99 0.82 17.65 -9.30
C ARG A 99 0.26 18.50 -8.17
N ALA A 100 -0.29 17.91 -7.13
CA ALA A 100 -0.70 18.60 -5.91
C ALA A 100 0.46 18.90 -4.95
N GLY A 101 1.70 18.58 -5.31
CA GLY A 101 2.91 18.81 -4.51
C GLY A 101 3.21 17.70 -3.50
N ALA A 102 2.44 16.61 -3.48
CA ALA A 102 2.67 15.53 -2.52
C ALA A 102 3.88 14.66 -2.89
N GLY A 103 4.65 14.24 -1.89
CA GLY A 103 5.51 13.06 -1.98
C GLY A 103 4.63 11.80 -2.01
N VAL A 104 4.89 10.85 -2.93
CA VAL A 104 4.04 9.67 -3.10
C VAL A 104 4.86 8.40 -2.96
N VAL A 105 4.49 7.55 -2.01
CA VAL A 105 5.06 6.21 -1.80
C VAL A 105 3.99 5.17 -2.10
N VAL A 106 4.31 4.17 -2.91
CA VAL A 106 3.40 3.10 -3.29
C VAL A 106 3.97 1.75 -2.88
N ALA A 107 3.18 0.95 -2.17
CA ALA A 107 3.34 -0.49 -2.10
C ALA A 107 2.53 -1.12 -3.24
N THR A 108 3.19 -1.86 -4.12
CA THR A 108 2.55 -2.56 -5.22
C THR A 108 1.72 -3.74 -4.75
N ALA A 109 0.94 -4.34 -5.65
CA ALA A 109 0.13 -5.52 -5.37
C ALA A 109 0.94 -6.62 -4.66
N PRO A 110 0.38 -7.25 -3.60
CA PRO A 110 1.07 -8.31 -2.89
C PRO A 110 1.11 -9.60 -3.72
N ASP A 111 2.05 -10.50 -3.39
CA ASP A 111 2.01 -11.86 -3.89
C ASP A 111 0.90 -12.64 -3.15
N LEU A 112 -0.20 -12.90 -3.83
CA LEU A 112 -1.34 -13.60 -3.24
C LEU A 112 -1.13 -15.11 -3.12
N SER A 113 -0.04 -15.68 -3.64
CA SER A 113 0.24 -17.12 -3.56
C SER A 113 0.46 -17.61 -2.13
N VAL A 114 0.86 -16.70 -1.21
CA VAL A 114 1.08 -17.01 0.21
C VAL A 114 -0.21 -17.07 1.02
N VAL A 115 -1.33 -16.62 0.46
CA VAL A 115 -2.64 -16.64 1.12
C VAL A 115 -3.14 -18.07 1.27
N ALA A 116 -3.61 -18.43 2.46
CA ALA A 116 -4.00 -19.81 2.78
C ALA A 116 -5.14 -20.37 1.90
N HIS A 117 -5.98 -19.50 1.34
CA HIS A 117 -7.09 -19.88 0.46
C HIS A 117 -6.65 -20.28 -0.96
N VAL A 118 -5.38 -20.01 -1.33
CA VAL A 118 -4.85 -20.42 -2.63
C VAL A 118 -4.43 -21.88 -2.59
N PRO A 119 -5.07 -22.76 -3.40
CA PRO A 119 -4.70 -24.16 -3.49
C PRO A 119 -3.23 -24.33 -3.87
N PRO A 120 -2.50 -25.31 -3.27
CA PRO A 120 -1.07 -25.53 -3.55
C PRO A 120 -0.76 -25.64 -5.05
N ALA A 121 -1.60 -26.32 -5.82
CA ALA A 121 -1.43 -26.51 -7.27
C ALA A 121 -1.52 -25.21 -8.08
N LEU A 122 -2.07 -24.12 -7.53
CA LEU A 122 -2.23 -22.84 -8.20
C LEU A 122 -1.22 -21.78 -7.74
N ARG A 123 -0.44 -22.05 -6.70
CA ARG A 123 0.46 -21.04 -6.10
C ARG A 123 1.46 -20.46 -7.07
N ASP A 124 2.07 -21.26 -7.91
CA ASP A 124 3.06 -20.78 -8.89
C ASP A 124 2.42 -19.86 -9.92
N VAL A 125 1.22 -20.19 -10.38
CA VAL A 125 0.46 -19.36 -11.34
C VAL A 125 0.04 -18.04 -10.68
N VAL A 126 -0.50 -18.10 -9.46
CA VAL A 126 -0.90 -16.90 -8.70
C VAL A 126 0.30 -16.01 -8.42
N SER A 127 1.45 -16.59 -8.05
CA SER A 127 2.69 -15.84 -7.82
C SER A 127 3.18 -15.16 -9.10
N ALA A 128 3.16 -15.87 -10.24
CA ALA A 128 3.53 -15.28 -11.53
C ALA A 128 2.63 -14.09 -11.90
N VAL A 129 1.32 -14.27 -11.82
CA VAL A 129 0.34 -13.20 -12.11
C VAL A 129 0.49 -12.02 -11.15
N SER A 130 0.71 -12.27 -9.85
CA SER A 130 0.95 -11.22 -8.87
C SER A 130 2.21 -10.42 -9.17
N ARG A 131 3.31 -11.08 -9.55
CA ARG A 131 4.56 -10.42 -9.94
C ARG A 131 4.41 -9.56 -11.21
N ASP A 132 3.74 -10.10 -12.24
CA ASP A 132 3.50 -9.35 -13.48
C ASP A 132 2.67 -8.09 -13.22
N TYR A 133 1.65 -8.23 -12.37
CA TYR A 133 0.82 -7.09 -11.95
C TYR A 133 1.63 -6.04 -11.19
N ALA A 134 2.40 -6.47 -10.19
CA ALA A 134 3.26 -5.59 -9.40
C ALA A 134 4.32 -4.89 -10.27
N GLN A 135 4.87 -5.59 -11.29
CA GLN A 135 5.82 -5.01 -12.22
C GLN A 135 5.19 -3.92 -13.11
N ALA A 136 3.96 -4.13 -13.58
CA ALA A 136 3.22 -3.11 -14.33
C ALA A 136 2.94 -1.87 -13.46
N GLN A 137 2.55 -2.07 -12.22
CA GLN A 137 2.36 -0.99 -11.25
C GLN A 137 3.66 -0.23 -10.96
N LEU A 138 4.78 -0.94 -10.74
CA LEU A 138 6.10 -0.34 -10.53
C LEU A 138 6.46 0.63 -11.66
N GLN A 139 6.34 0.19 -12.91
CA GLN A 139 6.62 1.03 -14.07
C GLN A 139 5.70 2.27 -14.13
N ALA A 140 4.42 2.08 -13.82
CA ALA A 140 3.44 3.15 -13.80
C ALA A 140 3.77 4.22 -12.73
N VAL A 141 4.14 3.78 -11.52
CA VAL A 141 4.50 4.66 -10.40
C VAL A 141 5.75 5.50 -10.72
N ILE A 142 6.80 4.85 -11.26
CA ILE A 142 8.04 5.55 -11.65
C ILE A 142 7.76 6.61 -12.72
N ARG A 143 7.00 6.26 -13.77
CA ARG A 143 6.64 7.23 -14.82
C ARG A 143 5.80 8.40 -14.30
N ALA A 144 5.03 8.20 -13.25
CA ALA A 144 4.24 9.25 -12.61
C ALA A 144 5.02 10.09 -11.58
N GLY A 145 6.31 9.78 -11.34
CA GLY A 145 7.17 10.47 -10.38
C GLY A 145 6.92 10.09 -8.92
N GLY A 146 6.36 8.91 -8.68
CA GLY A 146 6.25 8.32 -7.34
C GLY A 146 7.43 7.43 -6.98
N VAL A 147 7.50 7.06 -5.70
CA VAL A 147 8.50 6.13 -5.15
C VAL A 147 7.83 4.78 -4.89
N VAL A 148 8.44 3.70 -5.33
CA VAL A 148 7.99 2.34 -5.03
C VAL A 148 8.73 1.83 -3.81
N ALA A 149 7.98 1.45 -2.78
CA ALA A 149 8.50 0.68 -1.66
C ALA A 149 8.37 -0.82 -2.02
N HIS A 150 9.50 -1.51 -2.14
CA HIS A 150 9.55 -2.94 -2.49
C HIS A 150 9.15 -3.83 -1.31
N VAL A 151 7.96 -3.61 -0.77
CA VAL A 151 7.42 -4.28 0.43
C VAL A 151 7.36 -5.79 0.21
N GLU A 152 6.94 -6.21 -0.99
CA GLU A 152 6.78 -7.62 -1.35
C GLU A 152 8.07 -8.44 -1.18
N ARG A 153 9.24 -7.85 -1.43
CA ARG A 153 10.53 -8.55 -1.30
C ARG A 153 10.86 -8.96 0.13
N VAL A 154 10.41 -8.16 1.09
CA VAL A 154 10.68 -8.38 2.53
C VAL A 154 9.54 -9.15 3.17
N VAL A 155 8.29 -8.79 2.83
CA VAL A 155 7.09 -9.23 3.53
C VAL A 155 6.61 -10.59 3.01
N THR A 156 6.67 -10.85 1.70
CA THR A 156 6.18 -12.13 1.15
C THR A 156 6.85 -13.36 1.79
N PRO A 157 8.19 -13.44 1.95
CA PRO A 157 8.83 -14.56 2.63
C PRO A 157 8.40 -14.71 4.09
N GLN A 158 8.18 -13.60 4.80
CA GLN A 158 7.74 -13.61 6.19
C GLN A 158 6.33 -14.19 6.31
N PHE A 159 5.39 -13.72 5.48
CA PHE A 159 4.02 -14.21 5.46
C PHE A 159 3.91 -15.67 5.01
N ALA A 160 4.82 -16.13 4.14
CA ALA A 160 4.88 -17.53 3.75
C ALA A 160 5.37 -18.43 4.91
N ALA A 161 6.27 -17.92 5.76
CA ALA A 161 6.88 -18.67 6.86
C ALA A 161 6.06 -18.64 8.14
N ASP A 162 5.30 -17.57 8.40
CA ASP A 162 4.59 -17.35 9.67
C ASP A 162 3.08 -17.03 9.46
N PRO A 163 2.20 -18.02 9.64
CA PRO A 163 0.75 -17.81 9.57
C PRO A 163 0.20 -16.81 10.61
N ALA A 164 0.92 -16.52 11.70
CA ALA A 164 0.50 -15.55 12.71
C ALA A 164 0.53 -14.10 12.18
N LEU A 165 1.18 -13.85 11.06
CA LEU A 165 1.15 -12.57 10.38
C LEU A 165 -0.20 -12.29 9.68
N PHE A 166 -1.01 -13.33 9.46
CA PHE A 166 -2.38 -13.19 8.99
C PHE A 166 -3.36 -13.08 10.16
N ALA A 167 -4.44 -12.34 9.96
CA ALA A 167 -5.58 -12.30 10.86
C ALA A 167 -6.38 -13.62 10.83
N ALA A 168 -7.44 -13.71 11.62
CA ALA A 168 -8.27 -14.92 11.72
C ALA A 168 -8.90 -15.36 10.39
N ASP A 169 -9.12 -14.42 9.46
CA ASP A 169 -9.63 -14.69 8.11
C ASP A 169 -8.56 -15.29 7.17
N ARG A 170 -7.31 -15.40 7.60
CA ARG A 170 -6.17 -15.95 6.85
C ARG A 170 -5.93 -15.24 5.49
N PHE A 171 -6.35 -14.00 5.41
CA PHE A 171 -6.22 -13.18 4.21
C PHE A 171 -5.62 -11.81 4.53
N HIS A 172 -6.20 -11.06 5.47
CA HIS A 172 -5.72 -9.77 5.89
C HIS A 172 -4.55 -9.89 6.89
N PRO A 173 -3.68 -8.87 6.98
CA PRO A 173 -2.62 -8.85 7.98
C PRO A 173 -3.18 -8.79 9.40
N SER A 174 -2.57 -9.52 10.32
CA SER A 174 -2.74 -9.34 11.76
C SER A 174 -2.00 -8.06 12.23
N ALA A 175 -2.12 -7.70 13.52
CA ALA A 175 -1.31 -6.62 14.10
C ALA A 175 0.21 -6.85 13.90
N ALA A 176 0.69 -8.10 13.97
CA ALA A 176 2.08 -8.45 13.67
C ALA A 176 2.40 -8.27 12.19
N GLY A 177 1.50 -8.67 11.29
CA GLY A 177 1.62 -8.46 9.86
C GLY A 177 1.68 -6.98 9.49
N TYR A 178 0.85 -6.15 10.11
CA TYR A 178 0.91 -4.69 9.90
C TYR A 178 2.22 -4.08 10.36
N ARG A 179 2.80 -4.54 11.48
CA ARG A 179 4.13 -4.10 11.91
C ARG A 179 5.22 -4.47 10.90
N ALA A 180 5.16 -5.68 10.32
CA ALA A 180 6.09 -6.10 9.27
C ALA A 180 5.96 -5.24 8.01
N ILE A 181 4.74 -4.98 7.54
CA ILE A 181 4.46 -4.12 6.38
C ILE A 181 4.92 -2.68 6.64
N ALA A 182 4.60 -2.13 7.81
CA ALA A 182 5.02 -0.78 8.18
C ALA A 182 6.55 -0.64 8.26
N ALA A 183 7.24 -1.64 8.80
CA ALA A 183 8.71 -1.67 8.84
C ALA A 183 9.33 -1.69 7.43
N ALA A 184 8.72 -2.43 6.49
CA ALA A 184 9.18 -2.46 5.11
C ALA A 184 8.90 -1.17 4.33
N LEU A 185 7.80 -0.47 4.64
CA LEU A 185 7.42 0.81 4.04
C LEU A 185 8.21 2.00 4.61
N ALA A 186 8.59 1.94 5.88
CA ALA A 186 9.14 3.07 6.62
C ALA A 186 10.35 3.74 5.93
N PRO A 187 11.35 3.02 5.40
CA PRO A 187 12.50 3.67 4.76
C PRO A 187 12.12 4.58 3.59
N ALA A 188 11.18 4.14 2.75
CA ALA A 188 10.73 4.95 1.62
C ALA A 188 9.90 6.16 2.07
N VAL A 189 9.06 5.97 3.09
CA VAL A 189 8.23 7.07 3.65
C VAL A 189 9.11 8.10 4.35
N GLU A 190 10.09 7.67 5.12
CA GLU A 190 11.04 8.54 5.83
C GLU A 190 11.94 9.33 4.84
N ALA A 191 12.40 8.68 3.75
CA ALA A 191 13.17 9.36 2.70
C ALA A 191 12.36 10.46 2.02
N VAL A 192 11.13 10.15 1.60
CA VAL A 192 10.23 11.14 0.98
C VAL A 192 9.87 12.25 1.97
N ALA A 193 9.73 11.95 3.26
CA ALA A 193 9.47 12.95 4.30
C ALA A 193 10.65 13.90 4.51
N ALA A 194 11.88 13.42 4.40
CA ALA A 194 13.08 14.24 4.52
C ALA A 194 13.19 15.24 3.36
N GLU A 195 12.90 14.81 2.11
CA GLU A 195 12.88 15.69 0.94
C GLU A 195 11.80 16.78 1.03
N HIS A 196 10.72 16.53 1.73
CA HIS A 196 9.59 17.47 1.88
C HIS A 196 9.84 18.56 2.91
N ARG A 197 10.94 18.47 3.68
CA ARG A 197 11.39 19.51 4.63
C ARG A 197 12.28 20.59 3.99
N ALA A 198 12.92 20.26 2.88
CA ALA A 198 13.85 21.12 2.18
C ALA A 198 13.10 22.08 1.24
#